data_cc3ab7be96675e109b93ac5ef59b01c3
#
_entry.id   cc3ab7be96675e109b93ac5ef59b01c3
#
_cell.length_a   1.000
_cell.length_b   1.000
_cell.length_c   1.000
_cell.angle_alpha   90.00
_cell.angle_beta   90.00
_cell.angle_gamma   90.00
#
_symmetry.space_group_name_H-M   'P 1'
#
loop_
_entity.id
_entity.type
_entity.pdbx_description
1 polymer ?
#
loop_
_entity_poly.entity_id
_entity_poly.type
_entity_poly.pdbx_seq_one_letter_code
_entity_poly.pdbx_strand_id
1 'polypeptide(L)'
;MRKILFVFLLTFATFSAFAQRQGGGNMTAEERAENQTKTLTEKLNLSDDQKKQVYNLSLARAQKMQELRNSQNSDRSEMRASMETFNNEIAKVLTVEQQEKYKTMLEDRRGARGDRQNK
;
A
#
# COMPACT_ATOMS: atom_id res chain seq x y z
N MET A 1 -13.72 31.39 -12.49
CA MET A 1 -14.18 30.37 -11.52
C MET A 1 -14.74 29.18 -12.27
N ARG A 2 -13.97 28.17 -12.39
CA ARG A 2 -14.41 26.97 -13.07
C ARG A 2 -14.72 25.93 -11.99
N LYS A 3 -15.97 25.77 -11.73
CA LYS A 3 -16.44 24.62 -10.97
C LYS A 3 -16.42 23.44 -11.92
N ILE A 4 -15.37 22.70 -11.87
CA ILE A 4 -15.31 21.41 -12.54
C ILE A 4 -16.02 20.45 -11.61
N LEU A 5 -17.31 20.35 -11.81
CA LEU A 5 -18.10 19.26 -11.28
C LEU A 5 -17.77 18.02 -12.10
N PHE A 6 -16.72 17.36 -11.74
CA PHE A 6 -16.55 15.99 -12.17
C PHE A 6 -17.51 15.14 -11.34
N VAL A 7 -18.72 15.09 -11.81
CA VAL A 7 -19.61 14.03 -11.42
C VAL A 7 -19.05 12.78 -12.10
N PHE A 8 -18.05 12.19 -11.48
CA PHE A 8 -17.72 10.82 -11.79
C PHE A 8 -18.85 9.98 -11.21
N LEU A 9 -19.78 9.68 -12.08
CA LEU A 9 -20.68 8.59 -11.84
C LEU A 9 -19.80 7.33 -11.81
N LEU A 10 -19.29 7.05 -10.62
CA LEU A 10 -18.64 5.80 -10.37
C LEU A 10 -19.74 4.74 -10.43
N THR A 11 -19.90 4.15 -11.58
CA THR A 11 -20.45 2.82 -11.62
C THR A 11 -19.49 1.95 -10.84
N PHE A 12 -19.75 1.84 -9.56
CA PHE A 12 -19.22 0.76 -8.76
C PHE A 12 -19.74 -0.50 -9.41
N ALA A 13 -18.96 -1.03 -10.33
CA ALA A 13 -19.03 -2.44 -10.55
C ALA A 13 -18.75 -3.04 -9.18
N THR A 14 -19.80 -3.46 -8.53
CA THR A 14 -19.71 -4.31 -7.38
C THR A 14 -18.97 -5.55 -7.83
N PHE A 15 -17.67 -5.45 -7.85
CA PHE A 15 -16.87 -6.64 -7.79
C PHE A 15 -17.16 -7.23 -6.43
N SER A 16 -18.12 -8.11 -6.41
CA SER A 16 -18.23 -9.05 -5.32
C SER A 16 -16.97 -9.86 -5.38
N ALA A 17 -15.92 -9.29 -4.82
CA ALA A 17 -14.71 -10.04 -4.66
C ALA A 17 -15.05 -11.22 -3.79
N PHE A 18 -15.03 -12.36 -4.37
CA PHE A 18 -14.95 -13.59 -3.64
C PHE A 18 -13.61 -13.65 -2.93
N ALA A 19 -13.40 -12.72 -2.03
CA ALA A 19 -12.22 -12.70 -1.19
C ALA A 19 -12.53 -13.44 0.09
N GLN A 20 -13.04 -14.64 -0.02
CA GLN A 20 -13.12 -15.54 1.13
C GLN A 20 -11.98 -16.55 1.10
N ARG A 21 -10.80 -16.10 0.96
CA ARG A 21 -9.67 -16.91 1.32
C ARG A 21 -9.07 -16.38 2.60
N GLN A 22 -9.66 -16.80 3.67
CA GLN A 22 -9.02 -16.85 4.96
C GLN A 22 -7.91 -17.89 4.89
N GLY A 23 -6.79 -17.52 4.50
CA GLY A 23 -5.63 -18.39 4.53
C GLY A 23 -4.43 -17.49 4.46
N GLY A 24 -3.88 -17.19 5.60
CA GLY A 24 -2.65 -16.44 5.62
C GLY A 24 -1.58 -17.15 4.83
N GLY A 25 -1.12 -16.63 3.74
CA GLY A 25 0.08 -17.09 3.11
C GLY A 25 0.21 -16.87 1.63
N ASN A 26 -0.84 -16.97 0.87
CA ASN A 26 -0.76 -16.93 -0.59
C ASN A 26 -1.65 -15.86 -1.22
N MET A 27 -1.59 -14.66 -0.66
CA MET A 27 -2.21 -13.52 -1.31
C MET A 27 -1.46 -13.19 -2.60
N THR A 28 -2.21 -12.94 -3.67
CA THR A 28 -1.63 -12.46 -4.92
C THR A 28 -1.07 -11.05 -4.76
N ALA A 29 -0.23 -10.62 -5.69
CA ALA A 29 0.30 -9.26 -5.69
C ALA A 29 -0.84 -8.23 -5.76
N GLU A 30 -1.86 -8.51 -6.56
CA GLU A 30 -3.04 -7.67 -6.71
C GLU A 30 -3.83 -7.56 -5.40
N GLU A 31 -4.08 -8.66 -4.73
CA GLU A 31 -4.77 -8.68 -3.42
C GLU A 31 -4.00 -7.87 -2.37
N ARG A 32 -2.69 -7.99 -2.35
CA ARG A 32 -1.84 -7.20 -1.46
C ARG A 32 -1.92 -5.72 -1.77
N ALA A 33 -1.89 -5.37 -3.06
CA ALA A 33 -2.01 -3.99 -3.52
C ALA A 33 -3.37 -3.40 -3.14
N GLU A 34 -4.44 -4.15 -3.32
CA GLU A 34 -5.79 -3.73 -2.92
C GLU A 34 -5.89 -3.49 -1.42
N ASN A 35 -5.42 -4.43 -0.62
CA ASN A 35 -5.45 -4.32 0.83
C ASN A 35 -4.62 -3.12 1.32
N GLN A 36 -3.44 -2.94 0.74
CA GLN A 36 -2.58 -1.81 1.09
C GLN A 36 -3.25 -0.47 0.72
N THR A 37 -3.82 -0.39 -0.47
CA THR A 37 -4.52 0.80 -0.95
C THR A 37 -5.73 1.11 -0.09
N LYS A 38 -6.50 0.09 0.25
CA LYS A 38 -7.66 0.24 1.14
C LYS A 38 -7.25 0.76 2.51
N THR A 39 -6.24 0.17 3.11
CA THR A 39 -5.74 0.58 4.42
C THR A 39 -5.26 2.04 4.40
N LEU A 40 -4.48 2.42 3.40
CA LEU A 40 -4.00 3.78 3.27
C LEU A 40 -5.13 4.76 2.99
N THR A 41 -6.11 4.36 2.19
CA THR A 41 -7.30 5.18 1.91
C THR A 41 -8.07 5.48 3.19
N GLU A 42 -8.30 4.48 4.02
CA GLU A 42 -9.02 4.63 5.28
C GLU A 42 -8.27 5.51 6.28
N LYS A 43 -6.97 5.34 6.36
CA LYS A 43 -6.13 6.05 7.34
C LYS A 43 -5.72 7.45 6.90
N LEU A 44 -5.53 7.66 5.62
CA LEU A 44 -5.03 8.92 5.06
C LEU A 44 -6.09 9.70 4.30
N ASN A 45 -7.26 9.11 4.10
CA ASN A 45 -8.34 9.72 3.33
C ASN A 45 -7.92 10.11 1.91
N LEU A 46 -7.44 9.14 1.16
CA LEU A 46 -6.90 9.34 -0.20
C LEU A 46 -7.99 9.75 -1.19
N SER A 47 -7.64 10.66 -2.11
CA SER A 47 -8.47 10.97 -3.27
C SER A 47 -8.47 9.80 -4.26
N ASP A 48 -9.37 9.83 -5.24
CA ASP A 48 -9.45 8.79 -6.27
C ASP A 48 -8.16 8.69 -7.09
N ASP A 49 -7.56 9.82 -7.45
CA ASP A 49 -6.27 9.85 -8.15
C ASP A 49 -5.14 9.27 -7.29
N GLN A 50 -5.11 9.63 -6.01
CA GLN A 50 -4.14 9.09 -5.08
C GLN A 50 -4.31 7.57 -4.91
N LYS A 51 -5.53 7.07 -4.85
CA LYS A 51 -5.81 5.63 -4.77
C LYS A 51 -5.20 4.86 -5.94
N LYS A 52 -5.37 5.39 -7.15
CA LYS A 52 -4.80 4.77 -8.36
C LYS A 52 -3.29 4.71 -8.30
N GLN A 53 -2.65 5.80 -7.92
CA GLN A 53 -1.20 5.88 -7.82
C GLN A 53 -0.68 4.97 -6.71
N VAL A 54 -1.32 4.96 -5.56
CA VAL A 54 -0.97 4.08 -4.43
C VAL A 54 -1.14 2.62 -4.82
N TYR A 55 -2.21 2.28 -5.52
CA TYR A 55 -2.42 0.92 -6.00
C TYR A 55 -1.29 0.46 -6.93
N ASN A 56 -0.93 1.28 -7.91
CA ASN A 56 0.13 0.96 -8.86
C ASN A 56 1.48 0.79 -8.15
N LEU A 57 1.80 1.65 -7.20
CA LEU A 57 3.03 1.55 -6.41
C LEU A 57 3.02 0.31 -5.52
N SER A 58 1.89 0.02 -4.90
CA SER A 58 1.72 -1.15 -4.05
C SER A 58 1.83 -2.45 -4.85
N LEU A 59 1.25 -2.47 -6.05
CA LEU A 59 1.33 -3.61 -6.96
C LEU A 59 2.78 -3.87 -7.40
N ALA A 60 3.48 -2.83 -7.83
CA ALA A 60 4.88 -2.94 -8.22
C ALA A 60 5.75 -3.48 -7.07
N ARG A 61 5.51 -2.98 -5.86
CA ARG A 61 6.21 -3.47 -4.66
C ARG A 61 5.89 -4.94 -4.38
N ALA A 62 4.63 -5.31 -4.45
CA ALA A 62 4.21 -6.68 -4.18
C ALA A 62 4.80 -7.66 -5.20
N GLN A 63 4.84 -7.28 -6.46
CA GLN A 63 5.49 -8.06 -7.53
C GLN A 63 6.99 -8.20 -7.29
N LYS A 64 7.65 -7.11 -6.93
CA LYS A 64 9.09 -7.12 -6.62
C LYS A 64 9.39 -8.03 -5.43
N MET A 65 8.61 -7.97 -4.38
CA MET A 65 8.74 -8.85 -3.22
C MET A 65 8.54 -10.31 -3.57
N GLN A 66 7.62 -10.60 -4.48
CA GLN A 66 7.40 -11.96 -4.95
C GLN A 66 8.59 -12.49 -5.76
N GLU A 67 9.15 -11.66 -6.63
CA GLU A 67 10.37 -11.99 -7.36
C GLU A 67 11.55 -12.29 -6.41
N LEU A 68 11.73 -11.46 -5.39
CA LEU A 68 12.78 -11.63 -4.39
C LEU A 68 12.61 -12.90 -3.57
N ARG A 69 11.38 -13.32 -3.30
CA ARG A 69 11.09 -14.58 -2.60
C ARG A 69 11.37 -15.80 -3.48
N ASN A 70 11.07 -15.69 -4.76
CA ASN A 70 11.29 -16.76 -5.73
C ASN A 70 12.75 -16.92 -6.11
N SER A 71 13.53 -15.84 -6.04
CA SER A 71 14.98 -15.92 -6.21
C SER A 71 15.61 -16.48 -4.94
N GLN A 72 16.44 -17.48 -5.06
CA GLN A 72 17.13 -18.12 -3.93
C GLN A 72 18.10 -17.17 -3.21
N ASN A 73 18.37 -16.03 -3.80
CA ASN A 73 19.18 -14.96 -3.22
C ASN A 73 18.28 -13.83 -2.70
N SER A 74 17.43 -14.12 -1.71
CA SER A 74 16.68 -13.08 -1.07
C SER A 74 17.59 -12.21 -0.20
N ASP A 75 18.19 -11.22 -0.83
CA ASP A 75 19.03 -10.25 -0.14
C ASP A 75 18.14 -9.27 0.65
N ARG A 76 18.34 -9.22 1.95
CA ARG A 76 17.63 -8.28 2.84
C ARG A 76 17.86 -6.83 2.44
N SER A 77 19.01 -6.51 1.85
CA SER A 77 19.30 -5.17 1.37
C SER A 77 18.42 -4.77 0.20
N GLU A 78 18.10 -5.69 -0.71
CA GLU A 78 17.16 -5.44 -1.81
C GLU A 78 15.72 -5.24 -1.31
N MET A 79 15.30 -6.02 -0.33
CA MET A 79 14.00 -5.86 0.30
C MET A 79 13.87 -4.49 0.98
N ARG A 80 14.91 -4.08 1.67
CA ARG A 80 14.97 -2.76 2.34
C ARG A 80 14.96 -1.64 1.30
N ALA A 81 15.76 -1.74 0.25
CA ALA A 81 15.80 -0.76 -0.83
C ALA A 81 14.44 -0.63 -1.52
N SER A 82 13.76 -1.74 -1.77
CA SER A 82 12.41 -1.76 -2.33
C SER A 82 11.40 -1.05 -1.43
N MET A 83 11.50 -1.26 -0.13
CA MET A 83 10.63 -0.60 0.84
C MET A 83 10.90 0.91 0.92
N GLU A 84 12.15 1.33 0.89
CA GLU A 84 12.53 2.74 0.89
C GLU A 84 12.02 3.44 -0.38
N THR A 85 12.21 2.82 -1.53
CA THR A 85 11.70 3.33 -2.79
C THR A 85 10.18 3.50 -2.74
N PHE A 86 9.48 2.48 -2.25
CA PHE A 86 8.03 2.54 -2.09
C PHE A 86 7.61 3.70 -1.18
N ASN A 87 8.23 3.84 -0.03
CA ASN A 87 7.92 4.91 0.92
C ASN A 87 8.17 6.30 0.32
N ASN A 88 9.26 6.46 -0.41
CA ASN A 88 9.59 7.72 -1.08
C ASN A 88 8.59 8.06 -2.19
N GLU A 89 8.18 7.07 -2.97
CA GLU A 89 7.20 7.27 -4.03
C GLU A 89 5.79 7.56 -3.46
N ILE A 90 5.41 6.88 -2.40
CA ILE A 90 4.15 7.17 -1.69
C ILE A 90 4.16 8.61 -1.15
N ALA A 91 5.26 9.05 -0.56
CA ALA A 91 5.38 10.41 -0.05
C ALA A 91 5.16 11.48 -1.13
N LYS A 92 5.59 11.22 -2.36
CA LYS A 92 5.38 12.13 -3.49
C LYS A 92 3.91 12.25 -3.90
N VAL A 93 3.13 11.21 -3.69
CA VAL A 93 1.69 11.16 -3.99
C VAL A 93 0.87 11.87 -2.91
N LEU A 94 1.36 11.85 -1.68
CA LEU A 94 0.63 12.36 -0.51
C LEU A 94 0.79 13.87 -0.34
N THR A 95 -0.26 14.50 0.23
CA THR A 95 -0.14 15.87 0.74
C THR A 95 0.77 15.90 1.98
N VAL A 96 1.19 17.09 2.40
CA VAL A 96 2.04 17.26 3.59
C VAL A 96 1.39 16.67 4.83
N GLU A 97 0.10 16.91 5.06
CA GLU A 97 -0.65 16.33 6.17
C GLU A 97 -0.68 14.80 6.11
N GLN A 98 -0.95 14.27 4.93
CA GLN A 98 -0.96 12.81 4.73
C GLN A 98 0.41 12.19 4.95
N GLN A 99 1.47 12.87 4.54
CA GLN A 99 2.85 12.43 4.77
C GLN A 99 3.16 12.30 6.26
N GLU A 100 2.72 13.26 7.07
CA GLU A 100 2.90 13.21 8.52
C GLU A 100 2.16 12.04 9.15
N LYS A 101 0.92 11.82 8.75
CA LYS A 101 0.14 10.67 9.21
C LYS A 101 0.78 9.34 8.79
N TYR A 102 1.26 9.27 7.57
CA TYR A 102 1.93 8.09 7.05
C TYR A 102 3.22 7.78 7.82
N LYS A 103 4.00 8.80 8.12
CA LYS A 103 5.20 8.67 8.95
C LYS A 103 4.88 8.11 10.34
N THR A 104 3.84 8.64 10.97
CA THR A 104 3.37 8.14 12.27
C THR A 104 2.95 6.67 12.20
N MET A 105 2.25 6.28 11.15
CA MET A 105 1.89 4.88 10.92
C MET A 105 3.10 3.96 10.82
N LEU A 106 4.15 4.39 10.13
CA LEU A 106 5.39 3.62 10.00
C LEU A 106 6.13 3.50 11.34
N GLU A 107 6.14 4.56 12.12
CA GLU A 107 6.74 4.56 13.47
C GLU A 107 5.99 3.61 14.41
N ASP A 108 4.66 3.64 14.39
CA ASP A 108 3.82 2.74 15.18
C ASP A 108 4.08 1.27 14.84
N ARG A 109 4.24 0.95 13.56
CA ARG A 109 4.57 -0.40 13.14
C ARG A 109 5.93 -0.86 13.63
N ARG A 110 6.91 0.04 13.64
CA ARG A 110 8.26 -0.25 14.17
C ARG A 110 8.21 -0.48 15.68
N GLY A 111 7.47 0.35 16.41
CA GLY A 111 7.27 0.18 17.83
C GLY A 111 6.61 -1.15 18.19
N ALA A 112 5.55 -1.52 17.49
CA ALA A 112 4.86 -2.78 17.69
C ALA A 112 5.74 -4.02 17.42
N ARG A 113 6.66 -3.92 16.46
CA ARG A 113 7.63 -5.00 16.20
C ARG A 113 8.70 -5.08 17.28
N GLY A 114 9.15 -3.94 17.78
CA GLY A 114 10.12 -3.86 18.88
C GLY A 114 9.60 -4.54 20.14
N ASP A 115 8.36 -4.28 20.50
CA ASP A 115 7.72 -4.88 21.68
C ASP A 115 7.61 -6.41 21.60
N ARG A 116 7.42 -6.95 20.40
CA ARG A 116 7.34 -8.41 20.23
C ARG A 116 8.68 -9.11 20.36
N GLN A 117 9.78 -8.41 20.14
CA GLN A 117 11.11 -8.99 20.24
C GLN A 117 11.67 -8.95 21.67
N ASN A 118 11.10 -8.12 22.52
CA ASN A 118 11.56 -7.93 23.91
C ASN A 118 10.77 -8.75 24.94
N LYS A 119 9.91 -9.64 24.49
CA LYS A 119 9.19 -10.56 25.38
C LYS A 119 9.67 -11.97 25.23
#